data_0cdc403a53e4b04cfc0634ca1e858d8c
#
_entry.id   0cdc403a53e4b04cfc0634ca1e858d8c
#
_cell.length_a   1.000
_cell.length_b   1.000
_cell.length_c   1.000
_cell.angle_alpha   90.00
_cell.angle_beta   90.00
_cell.angle_gamma   90.00
#
_symmetry.space_group_name_H-M   'P 1'
#
loop_
_entity.id
_entity.type
_entity.pdbx_description
1 polymer ?
#
loop_
_entity_poly.entity_id
_entity_poly.type
_entity_poly.pdbx_seq_one_letter_code
_entity_poly.pdbx_strand_id
1 'polypeptide(L)'
;MDYCWIAIMKDMDMEKCFFGEGAIKQRGSITGGLLFAWQCRKGGSQKMILYFSATGNGKYIAEQIAEKTDEKCMSIVDCICEDKYCFSNEKIFGMVVPTYFWRLPRIVAEYLGKLRIENCGYTFFLASYGTTTGEAGSMAKKIMAHNGQNFDAYYSVIMPDTWTQVFDLTNKNRVDKWLSDGKKQLKLVIGNIMSKRKGNFVDRKLYSRKPEL
;
A
#
# COMPACT_ATOMS: atom_id res chain seq x y z
N MET A 1 11.00 -12.39 24.04
CA MET A 1 10.35 -12.54 22.68
C MET A 1 10.74 -11.36 21.80
N ASP A 2 12.05 -11.09 21.65
CA ASP A 2 12.56 -9.78 21.22
C ASP A 2 13.40 -9.81 19.94
N TYR A 3 13.29 -10.86 19.15
CA TYR A 3 14.09 -11.01 17.92
C TYR A 3 13.27 -11.13 16.63
N CYS A 4 11.94 -10.98 16.69
CA CYS A 4 11.07 -11.26 15.55
C CYS A 4 11.15 -10.20 14.44
N TRP A 5 11.50 -8.94 14.75
CA TRP A 5 11.50 -7.84 13.78
C TRP A 5 12.77 -7.75 12.93
N ILE A 6 13.93 -8.01 13.56
CA ILE A 6 15.22 -8.02 12.83
C ILE A 6 15.35 -9.32 12.02
N ALA A 7 14.76 -10.42 12.50
CA ALA A 7 14.69 -11.68 11.78
C ALA A 7 13.78 -11.58 10.55
N ILE A 8 12.60 -10.98 10.64
CA ILE A 8 11.70 -10.81 9.49
C ILE A 8 12.34 -9.93 8.39
N MET A 9 13.17 -8.96 8.77
CA MET A 9 13.94 -8.17 7.80
C MET A 9 15.19 -8.89 7.28
N LYS A 10 15.76 -9.85 8.03
CA LYS A 10 16.92 -10.66 7.63
C LYS A 10 16.55 -11.97 6.95
N ASP A 11 15.43 -12.61 7.35
CA ASP A 11 14.99 -13.90 6.78
C ASP A 11 14.10 -13.76 5.54
N MET A 12 13.62 -12.55 5.23
CA MET A 12 13.22 -12.25 3.86
C MET A 12 14.52 -12.12 3.06
N ASP A 13 14.94 -13.20 2.46
CA ASP A 13 16.06 -13.28 1.50
C ASP A 13 15.64 -12.48 0.24
N MET A 14 15.63 -11.14 0.42
CA MET A 14 15.27 -10.17 -0.61
C MET A 14 16.23 -10.26 -1.80
N GLU A 15 17.42 -10.84 -1.62
CA GLU A 15 18.35 -11.06 -2.71
C GLU A 15 17.84 -12.13 -3.68
N LYS A 16 17.14 -13.16 -3.23
CA LYS A 16 16.56 -14.19 -4.14
C LYS A 16 15.34 -13.69 -4.91
N CYS A 17 14.57 -12.74 -4.36
CA CYS A 17 13.48 -12.09 -5.12
C CYS A 17 13.99 -11.01 -6.09
N PHE A 18 15.17 -10.42 -5.85
CA PHE A 18 15.75 -9.38 -6.70
C PHE A 18 16.69 -9.88 -7.79
N PHE A 19 17.29 -11.07 -7.63
CA PHE A 19 18.20 -11.66 -8.59
C PHE A 19 17.74 -13.10 -8.92
N GLY A 20 16.62 -13.21 -9.63
CA GLY A 20 16.32 -14.44 -10.34
C GLY A 20 17.54 -14.76 -11.23
N GLU A 21 18.14 -15.97 -11.07
CA GLU A 21 19.23 -16.46 -11.89
C GLU A 21 18.81 -16.53 -13.37
N GLY A 22 18.86 -15.40 -14.06
CA GLY A 22 18.46 -15.32 -15.47
C GLY A 22 18.75 -14.00 -16.17
N ALA A 23 19.12 -12.95 -15.43
CA ALA A 23 19.26 -11.59 -15.98
C ALA A 23 20.71 -11.11 -16.18
N ILE A 24 21.69 -11.99 -16.29
CA ILE A 24 23.06 -11.59 -16.68
C ILE A 24 23.43 -12.32 -17.98
N LYS A 25 22.97 -11.80 -19.10
CA LYS A 25 23.67 -11.80 -20.40
C LYS A 25 22.81 -11.09 -21.45
N GLN A 26 23.03 -9.80 -21.61
CA GLN A 26 23.17 -9.18 -22.94
C GLN A 26 23.50 -7.69 -22.75
N ARG A 27 24.81 -7.39 -22.74
CA ARG A 27 25.29 -6.09 -23.19
C ARG A 27 25.21 -6.11 -24.70
N GLY A 28 24.14 -5.57 -25.24
CA GLY A 28 23.96 -5.25 -26.65
C GLY A 28 23.81 -3.72 -26.79
N SER A 29 24.61 -3.13 -27.65
CA SER A 29 24.63 -1.74 -28.05
C SER A 29 23.23 -1.15 -28.26
N ILE A 30 22.90 -0.05 -27.57
CA ILE A 30 21.61 0.64 -27.69
C ILE A 30 21.77 1.75 -28.74
N THR A 31 21.43 1.44 -29.98
CA THR A 31 21.02 2.44 -30.96
C THR A 31 19.64 2.02 -31.48
N GLY A 32 18.61 2.76 -31.11
CA GLY A 32 17.24 2.56 -31.58
C GLY A 32 16.23 2.57 -30.44
N GLY A 33 15.49 3.67 -30.33
CA GLY A 33 14.41 3.82 -29.34
C GLY A 33 13.30 2.80 -29.59
N LEU A 34 13.35 1.67 -28.89
CA LEU A 34 12.23 0.76 -28.75
C LEU A 34 11.44 1.19 -27.52
N LEU A 35 10.34 1.88 -27.77
CA LEU A 35 9.23 1.98 -26.83
C LEU A 35 8.78 0.53 -26.52
N PHE A 36 9.26 -0.02 -25.42
CA PHE A 36 8.64 -1.23 -24.85
C PHE A 36 7.25 -0.84 -24.36
N ALA A 37 6.27 -0.95 -25.24
CA ALA A 37 4.89 -0.99 -24.84
C ALA A 37 4.69 -2.26 -23.99
N TRP A 38 4.74 -2.13 -22.69
CA TRP A 38 4.26 -3.15 -21.77
C TRP A 38 2.76 -3.29 -22.02
N GLN A 39 2.38 -4.26 -22.86
CA GLN A 39 0.97 -4.59 -23.03
C GLN A 39 0.51 -5.28 -21.75
N CYS A 40 -0.39 -4.62 -21.02
CA CYS A 40 -1.18 -5.28 -19.99
C CYS A 40 -1.81 -6.53 -20.61
N ARG A 41 -1.42 -7.72 -20.14
CA ARG A 41 -2.10 -8.94 -20.57
C ARG A 41 -3.58 -8.76 -20.20
N LYS A 42 -4.47 -8.91 -21.17
CA LYS A 42 -5.92 -8.86 -20.98
C LYS A 42 -6.32 -10.03 -20.05
N GLY A 43 -6.19 -9.84 -18.77
CA GLY A 43 -6.85 -10.65 -17.75
C GLY A 43 -8.31 -10.22 -17.72
N GLY A 44 -9.24 -11.18 -17.57
CA GLY A 44 -10.66 -10.83 -17.37
C GLY A 44 -10.82 -9.90 -16.16
N SER A 45 -11.86 -9.07 -16.15
CA SER A 45 -12.19 -8.12 -15.07
C SER A 45 -12.01 -8.78 -13.70
N GLN A 46 -10.85 -8.58 -13.08
CA GLN A 46 -10.55 -9.04 -11.73
C GLN A 46 -10.58 -7.80 -10.83
N LYS A 47 -11.49 -7.85 -9.90
CA LYS A 47 -11.62 -6.87 -8.84
C LYS A 47 -10.43 -7.00 -7.90
N MET A 48 -9.68 -5.91 -7.58
CA MET A 48 -8.39 -6.06 -6.92
C MET A 48 -8.09 -4.98 -5.87
N ILE A 49 -7.88 -5.42 -4.65
CA ILE A 49 -7.30 -4.62 -3.57
C ILE A 49 -5.90 -5.14 -3.27
N LEU A 50 -4.90 -4.33 -3.57
CA LEU A 50 -3.52 -4.65 -3.21
C LEU A 50 -3.21 -4.21 -1.79
N TYR A 51 -2.41 -4.98 -1.06
CA TYR A 51 -1.95 -4.56 0.25
C TYR A 51 -0.47 -4.88 0.49
N PHE A 52 0.16 -4.05 1.30
CA PHE A 52 1.42 -4.37 1.96
C PHE A 52 1.21 -4.36 3.47
N SER A 53 1.63 -5.43 4.15
CA SER A 53 1.41 -5.55 5.59
C SER A 53 2.44 -6.47 6.22
N ALA A 54 3.30 -5.91 7.08
CA ALA A 54 4.26 -6.70 7.87
C ALA A 54 3.63 -7.24 9.17
N THR A 55 2.62 -6.57 9.73
CA THR A 55 2.07 -6.85 11.07
C THR A 55 0.59 -7.22 11.07
N GLY A 56 -0.02 -7.34 9.90
CA GLY A 56 -1.42 -7.70 9.75
C GLY A 56 -2.39 -6.52 9.59
N ASN A 57 -2.08 -5.32 10.07
CA ASN A 57 -2.99 -4.17 10.01
C ASN A 57 -3.45 -3.83 8.58
N GLY A 58 -2.51 -3.74 7.63
CA GLY A 58 -2.82 -3.45 6.23
C GLY A 58 -3.65 -4.56 5.58
N LYS A 59 -3.32 -5.83 5.87
CA LYS A 59 -4.08 -6.99 5.39
C LYS A 59 -5.51 -6.95 5.90
N TYR A 60 -5.71 -6.74 7.21
CA TYR A 60 -7.03 -6.63 7.83
C TYR A 60 -7.89 -5.55 7.15
N ILE A 61 -7.32 -4.34 6.95
CA ILE A 61 -8.05 -3.24 6.28
C ILE A 61 -8.43 -3.64 4.86
N ALA A 62 -7.51 -4.22 4.10
CA ALA A 62 -7.75 -4.64 2.72
C ALA A 62 -8.85 -5.69 2.63
N GLU A 63 -8.84 -6.71 3.53
CA GLU A 63 -9.87 -7.75 3.61
C GLU A 63 -11.25 -7.18 3.95
N GLN A 64 -11.32 -6.22 4.89
CA GLN A 64 -12.59 -5.55 5.23
C GLN A 64 -13.15 -4.72 4.06
N ILE A 65 -12.31 -4.07 3.28
CA ILE A 65 -12.73 -3.34 2.08
C ILE A 65 -13.18 -4.35 1.02
N ALA A 66 -12.39 -5.39 0.76
CA ALA A 66 -12.66 -6.39 -0.25
C ALA A 66 -14.00 -7.11 0.00
N GLU A 67 -14.27 -7.50 1.26
CA GLU A 67 -15.56 -8.11 1.65
C GLU A 67 -16.75 -7.21 1.31
N LYS A 68 -16.66 -5.91 1.56
CA LYS A 68 -17.76 -4.97 1.32
C LYS A 68 -17.92 -4.53 -0.12
N THR A 69 -16.85 -4.60 -0.90
CA THR A 69 -16.84 -4.22 -2.31
C THR A 69 -16.97 -5.41 -3.26
N ASP A 70 -17.00 -6.64 -2.73
CA ASP A 70 -16.96 -7.90 -3.48
C ASP A 70 -15.70 -7.97 -4.37
N GLU A 71 -14.55 -7.55 -3.81
CA GLU A 71 -13.26 -7.52 -4.47
C GLU A 71 -12.34 -8.65 -3.94
N LYS A 72 -11.23 -8.91 -4.62
CA LYS A 72 -10.17 -9.81 -4.14
C LYS A 72 -9.01 -9.01 -3.55
N CYS A 73 -8.34 -9.60 -2.57
CA CYS A 73 -7.09 -9.06 -2.02
C CYS A 73 -5.88 -9.80 -2.58
N MET A 74 -4.78 -9.07 -2.82
CA MET A 74 -3.49 -9.63 -3.18
C MET A 74 -2.37 -8.85 -2.47
N SER A 75 -1.37 -9.57 -1.98
CA SER A 75 -0.18 -8.92 -1.40
C SER A 75 0.67 -8.26 -2.49
N ILE A 76 1.19 -7.08 -2.22
CA ILE A 76 2.20 -6.44 -3.10
C ILE A 76 3.44 -7.33 -3.23
N VAL A 77 3.80 -8.08 -2.18
CA VAL A 77 4.93 -9.02 -2.22
C VAL A 77 4.66 -10.12 -3.23
N ASP A 78 3.45 -10.70 -3.23
CA ASP A 78 3.07 -11.72 -4.21
C ASP A 78 3.07 -11.15 -5.64
N CYS A 79 2.56 -9.92 -5.80
CA CYS A 79 2.63 -9.23 -7.10
C CYS A 79 4.07 -9.06 -7.59
N ILE A 80 5.02 -8.74 -6.70
CA ILE A 80 6.44 -8.61 -7.05
C ILE A 80 7.01 -9.96 -7.46
N CYS A 81 6.72 -11.02 -6.72
CA CYS A 81 7.18 -12.39 -7.04
C CYS A 81 6.61 -12.90 -8.39
N GLU A 82 5.39 -12.47 -8.73
CA GLU A 82 4.72 -12.82 -9.99
C GLU A 82 5.03 -11.85 -11.15
N ASP A 83 5.90 -10.84 -10.93
CA ASP A 83 6.19 -9.75 -11.88
C ASP A 83 4.93 -9.03 -12.38
N LYS A 84 3.95 -8.86 -11.50
CA LYS A 84 2.62 -8.33 -11.79
C LYS A 84 2.53 -6.85 -11.41
N TYR A 85 2.70 -5.99 -12.39
CA TYR A 85 2.66 -4.53 -12.22
C TYR A 85 1.56 -3.83 -13.02
N CYS A 86 0.77 -4.57 -13.79
CA CYS A 86 -0.27 -4.02 -14.63
C CYS A 86 -1.64 -4.55 -14.26
N PHE A 87 -2.60 -3.64 -14.05
CA PHE A 87 -4.00 -3.94 -13.72
C PHE A 87 -4.90 -3.16 -14.66
N SER A 88 -5.87 -3.84 -15.25
CA SER A 88 -6.76 -3.23 -16.24
C SER A 88 -8.20 -3.71 -16.10
N ASN A 89 -9.13 -2.81 -16.42
CA ASN A 89 -10.58 -3.07 -16.46
C ASN A 89 -11.18 -3.44 -15.10
N GLU A 90 -10.54 -3.01 -13.99
CA GLU A 90 -11.06 -3.22 -12.66
C GLU A 90 -12.23 -2.27 -12.37
N LYS A 91 -13.28 -2.75 -11.73
CA LYS A 91 -14.37 -1.87 -11.25
C LYS A 91 -13.86 -0.94 -10.16
N ILE A 92 -13.11 -1.49 -9.23
CA ILE A 92 -12.42 -0.79 -8.16
C ILE A 92 -11.01 -1.36 -8.08
N PHE A 93 -10.01 -0.49 -8.09
CA PHE A 93 -8.63 -0.84 -7.80
C PHE A 93 -8.17 -0.07 -6.57
N GLY A 94 -7.69 -0.76 -5.57
CA GLY A 94 -7.25 -0.15 -4.32
C GLY A 94 -5.85 -0.57 -3.91
N MET A 95 -5.17 0.32 -3.19
CA MET A 95 -3.89 0.01 -2.58
C MET A 95 -3.91 0.41 -1.10
N VAL A 96 -3.64 -0.56 -0.21
CA VAL A 96 -3.60 -0.40 1.24
C VAL A 96 -2.18 -0.65 1.74
N VAL A 97 -1.56 0.37 2.33
CA VAL A 97 -0.16 0.31 2.75
C VAL A 97 0.04 0.95 4.12
N PRO A 98 1.05 0.55 4.91
CA PRO A 98 1.38 1.22 6.16
C PRO A 98 2.21 2.47 5.91
N THR A 99 2.18 3.38 6.88
CA THR A 99 3.13 4.47 7.00
C THR A 99 4.27 4.05 7.93
N TYR A 100 5.50 4.02 7.43
CA TYR A 100 6.70 3.74 8.21
C TYR A 100 7.57 4.99 8.29
N PHE A 101 7.90 5.43 9.50
CA PHE A 101 8.69 6.65 9.71
C PHE A 101 8.19 7.84 8.89
N TRP A 102 6.88 8.08 8.94
CA TRP A 102 6.17 9.15 8.20
C TRP A 102 6.25 9.05 6.67
N ARG A 103 6.72 7.95 6.12
CA ARG A 103 6.94 7.75 4.68
C ARG A 103 6.34 6.44 4.19
N LEU A 104 6.34 6.27 2.88
CA LEU A 104 6.06 4.96 2.28
C LEU A 104 7.21 3.97 2.57
N PRO A 105 6.91 2.69 2.85
CA PRO A 105 7.90 1.64 2.80
C PRO A 105 8.60 1.64 1.43
N ARG A 106 9.93 1.42 1.42
CA ARG A 106 10.72 1.46 0.19
C ARG A 106 10.19 0.52 -0.89
N ILE A 107 9.87 -0.72 -0.50
CA ILE A 107 9.29 -1.73 -1.40
C ILE A 107 7.99 -1.25 -2.07
N VAL A 108 7.13 -0.54 -1.32
CA VAL A 108 5.89 0.03 -1.85
C VAL A 108 6.19 1.18 -2.83
N ALA A 109 7.15 2.05 -2.52
CA ALA A 109 7.54 3.14 -3.40
C ALA A 109 8.12 2.62 -4.73
N GLU A 110 8.96 1.60 -4.68
CA GLU A 110 9.53 0.93 -5.87
C GLU A 110 8.44 0.24 -6.70
N TYR A 111 7.49 -0.43 -6.03
CA TYR A 111 6.35 -1.05 -6.70
C TYR A 111 5.46 -0.02 -7.41
N LEU A 112 5.12 1.09 -6.73
CA LEU A 112 4.35 2.19 -7.31
C LEU A 112 5.03 2.80 -8.54
N GLY A 113 6.37 2.87 -8.54
CA GLY A 113 7.14 3.35 -9.68
C GLY A 113 6.95 2.51 -10.96
N LYS A 114 6.64 1.24 -10.82
CA LYS A 114 6.40 0.29 -11.92
C LYS A 114 4.91 0.08 -12.23
N LEU A 115 4.04 0.42 -11.27
CA LEU A 115 2.60 0.16 -11.36
C LEU A 115 1.98 0.86 -12.58
N ARG A 116 1.12 0.12 -13.29
CA ARG A 116 0.28 0.63 -14.37
C ARG A 116 -1.17 0.25 -14.12
N ILE A 117 -2.04 1.23 -14.15
CA ILE A 117 -3.49 1.08 -13.94
C ILE A 117 -4.19 1.61 -15.20
N GLU A 118 -4.94 0.76 -15.87
CA GLU A 118 -5.59 1.10 -17.13
C GLU A 118 -7.09 0.81 -17.08
N ASN A 119 -7.89 1.74 -17.55
CA ASN A 119 -9.35 1.57 -17.70
C ASN A 119 -10.06 1.12 -16.41
N CYS A 120 -9.59 1.53 -15.23
CA CYS A 120 -10.26 1.23 -13.98
C CYS A 120 -11.39 2.22 -13.70
N GLY A 121 -12.51 1.69 -13.17
CA GLY A 121 -13.69 2.50 -12.90
C GLY A 121 -13.53 3.45 -11.72
N TYR A 122 -12.73 3.07 -10.72
CA TYR A 122 -12.39 3.89 -9.55
C TYR A 122 -11.11 3.38 -8.92
N THR A 123 -10.23 4.29 -8.51
CA THR A 123 -8.93 3.95 -7.93
C THR A 123 -8.71 4.68 -6.62
N PHE A 124 -8.16 4.00 -5.61
CA PHE A 124 -7.86 4.66 -4.34
C PHE A 124 -6.54 4.18 -3.71
N PHE A 125 -5.97 5.07 -2.92
CA PHE A 125 -4.83 4.80 -2.06
C PHE A 125 -5.21 4.99 -0.60
N LEU A 126 -4.85 4.07 0.28
CA LEU A 126 -5.11 4.13 1.71
C LEU A 126 -3.83 3.88 2.49
N ALA A 127 -3.48 4.84 3.36
CA ALA A 127 -2.38 4.70 4.30
C ALA A 127 -2.90 4.32 5.70
N SER A 128 -2.44 3.20 6.27
CA SER A 128 -2.63 2.93 7.69
C SER A 128 -1.52 3.58 8.51
N TYR A 129 -1.86 4.12 9.67
CA TYR A 129 -0.92 4.86 10.51
C TYR A 129 -1.23 4.65 12.00
N GLY A 130 -0.20 4.78 12.87
CA GLY A 130 -0.36 4.73 14.32
C GLY A 130 -0.57 6.11 14.95
N THR A 131 0.34 7.03 14.68
CA THR A 131 0.33 8.39 15.26
C THR A 131 0.02 9.47 14.24
N THR A 132 0.61 9.38 13.06
CA THR A 132 0.43 10.35 11.96
C THR A 132 0.61 9.69 10.61
N THR A 133 -0.10 10.20 9.62
CA THR A 133 0.00 9.73 8.23
C THR A 133 1.29 10.17 7.54
N GLY A 134 2.01 11.14 8.09
CA GLY A 134 3.21 11.71 7.50
C GLY A 134 3.01 12.09 6.02
N GLU A 135 3.99 11.74 5.20
CA GLU A 135 4.02 12.05 3.77
C GLU A 135 3.61 10.88 2.87
N ALA A 136 3.17 9.74 3.42
CA ALA A 136 2.91 8.53 2.63
C ALA A 136 1.96 8.79 1.45
N GLY A 137 0.85 9.49 1.66
CA GLY A 137 -0.10 9.83 0.59
C GLY A 137 0.48 10.80 -0.44
N SER A 138 1.24 11.83 -0.01
CA SER A 138 1.87 12.78 -0.93
C SER A 138 2.98 12.14 -1.75
N MET A 139 3.74 11.21 -1.17
CA MET A 139 4.74 10.42 -1.88
C MET A 139 4.09 9.52 -2.94
N ALA A 140 3.03 8.79 -2.58
CA ALA A 140 2.29 7.96 -3.52
C ALA A 140 1.78 8.80 -4.70
N LYS A 141 1.18 9.96 -4.41
CA LYS A 141 0.71 10.89 -5.44
C LYS A 141 1.83 11.35 -6.39
N LYS A 142 3.00 11.73 -5.85
CA LYS A 142 4.14 12.17 -6.65
C LYS A 142 4.67 11.05 -7.55
N ILE A 143 4.80 9.83 -7.03
CA ILE A 143 5.30 8.68 -7.79
C ILE A 143 4.32 8.33 -8.93
N MET A 144 3.01 8.27 -8.64
CA MET A 144 2.00 7.99 -9.66
C MET A 144 1.95 9.09 -10.73
N ALA A 145 2.04 10.37 -10.33
CA ALA A 145 2.07 11.49 -11.26
C ALA A 145 3.30 11.43 -12.21
N HIS A 146 4.46 11.00 -11.70
CA HIS A 146 5.64 10.77 -12.55
C HIS A 146 5.39 9.71 -13.64
N ASN A 147 4.53 8.74 -13.36
CA ASN A 147 4.10 7.73 -14.32
C ASN A 147 2.91 8.18 -15.19
N GLY A 148 2.50 9.43 -15.13
CA GLY A 148 1.33 9.95 -15.85
C GLY A 148 -0.01 9.43 -15.30
N GLN A 149 -0.04 8.95 -14.05
CA GLN A 149 -1.20 8.34 -13.42
C GLN A 149 -1.55 9.04 -12.09
N ASN A 150 -2.74 8.77 -11.57
CA ASN A 150 -3.16 9.25 -10.26
C ASN A 150 -4.23 8.32 -9.68
N PHE A 151 -4.37 8.30 -8.35
CA PHE A 151 -5.53 7.71 -7.71
C PHE A 151 -6.67 8.74 -7.64
N ASP A 152 -7.91 8.27 -7.81
CA ASP A 152 -9.10 9.11 -7.66
C ASP A 152 -9.29 9.62 -6.23
N ALA A 153 -8.89 8.80 -5.25
CA ALA A 153 -9.00 9.16 -3.83
C ALA A 153 -7.81 8.70 -2.98
N TYR A 154 -7.56 9.47 -1.93
CA TYR A 154 -6.55 9.19 -0.91
C TYR A 154 -7.22 9.15 0.47
N TYR A 155 -7.00 8.07 1.20
CA TYR A 155 -7.57 7.83 2.52
C TYR A 155 -6.49 7.52 3.55
N SER A 156 -6.87 7.61 4.82
CA SER A 156 -6.07 7.13 5.94
C SER A 156 -6.94 6.46 6.99
N VAL A 157 -6.38 5.46 7.68
CA VAL A 157 -7.04 4.76 8.79
C VAL A 157 -6.05 4.57 9.92
N ILE A 158 -6.45 4.97 11.13
CA ILE A 158 -5.64 4.75 12.32
C ILE A 158 -5.70 3.28 12.72
N MET A 159 -4.54 2.71 13.07
CA MET A 159 -4.40 1.36 13.59
C MET A 159 -3.42 1.36 14.76
N PRO A 160 -3.43 0.36 15.64
CA PRO A 160 -2.41 0.25 16.69
C PRO A 160 -1.01 0.32 16.09
N ASP A 161 -0.18 1.20 16.64
CA ASP A 161 1.21 1.28 16.23
C ASP A 161 1.95 0.04 16.75
N THR A 162 2.58 -0.67 15.83
CA THR A 162 3.24 -1.95 16.14
C THR A 162 4.73 -1.83 16.40
N TRP A 163 5.26 -0.62 16.52
CA TRP A 163 6.63 -0.40 16.97
C TRP A 163 6.74 -0.52 18.49
N THR A 164 6.81 -1.77 18.96
CA THR A 164 6.75 -2.15 20.38
C THR A 164 7.93 -1.62 21.23
N GLN A 165 9.01 -1.19 20.60
CA GLN A 165 10.11 -0.53 21.31
C GLN A 165 9.74 0.87 21.84
N VAL A 166 8.72 1.49 21.25
CA VAL A 166 8.27 2.84 21.60
C VAL A 166 6.84 2.82 22.14
N PHE A 167 6.00 1.94 21.58
CA PHE A 167 4.57 1.89 21.94
C PHE A 167 4.28 0.66 22.78
N ASP A 168 3.82 0.90 23.99
CA ASP A 168 3.34 -0.15 24.87
C ASP A 168 1.98 -0.68 24.40
N LEU A 169 1.98 -1.91 23.90
CA LEU A 169 0.78 -2.64 23.49
C LEU A 169 0.17 -3.49 24.61
N THR A 170 0.77 -3.50 25.83
CA THR A 170 0.22 -4.21 26.98
C THR A 170 -0.97 -3.47 27.59
N ASN A 171 -1.05 -2.16 27.37
CA ASN A 171 -2.19 -1.36 27.79
C ASN A 171 -3.41 -1.62 26.90
N LYS A 172 -4.24 -2.58 27.31
CA LYS A 172 -5.43 -3.01 26.57
C LYS A 172 -6.40 -1.87 26.26
N ASN A 173 -6.65 -0.98 27.22
CA ASN A 173 -7.57 0.15 27.03
C ASN A 173 -7.13 1.08 25.90
N ARG A 174 -5.81 1.30 25.78
CA ARG A 174 -5.24 2.10 24.69
C ARG A 174 -5.36 1.42 23.35
N VAL A 175 -5.07 0.13 23.30
CA VAL A 175 -5.20 -0.69 22.07
C VAL A 175 -6.66 -0.76 21.63
N ASP A 176 -7.59 -1.03 22.54
CA ASP A 176 -9.02 -1.09 22.25
C ASP A 176 -9.56 0.25 21.73
N LYS A 177 -9.08 1.37 22.28
CA LYS A 177 -9.42 2.70 21.77
C LYS A 177 -8.94 2.88 20.32
N TRP A 178 -7.69 2.54 20.02
CA TRP A 178 -7.16 2.62 18.66
C TRP A 178 -7.95 1.75 17.68
N LEU A 179 -8.27 0.50 18.07
CA LEU A 179 -9.06 -0.40 17.26
C LEU A 179 -10.48 0.12 17.03
N SER A 180 -11.11 0.69 18.07
CA SER A 180 -12.45 1.29 17.95
C SER A 180 -12.44 2.48 17.00
N ASP A 181 -11.47 3.38 17.14
CA ASP A 181 -11.35 4.56 16.29
C ASP A 181 -11.01 4.17 14.83
N GLY A 182 -10.12 3.19 14.65
CA GLY A 182 -9.80 2.62 13.35
C GLY A 182 -11.01 1.99 12.66
N LYS A 183 -11.81 1.21 13.38
CA LYS A 183 -13.06 0.63 12.86
C LYS A 183 -14.05 1.70 12.42
N LYS A 184 -14.22 2.79 13.19
CA LYS A 184 -15.09 3.91 12.82
C LYS A 184 -14.60 4.59 11.53
N GLN A 185 -13.30 4.91 11.45
CA GLN A 185 -12.71 5.51 10.26
C GLN A 185 -12.84 4.58 9.05
N LEU A 186 -12.53 3.29 9.21
CA LEU A 186 -12.64 2.31 8.14
C LEU A 186 -14.07 2.19 7.59
N LYS A 187 -15.08 2.20 8.46
CA LYS A 187 -16.50 2.20 8.04
C LYS A 187 -16.82 3.40 7.15
N LEU A 188 -16.34 4.60 7.50
CA LEU A 188 -16.53 5.81 6.69
C LEU A 188 -15.78 5.72 5.35
N VAL A 189 -14.55 5.22 5.37
CA VAL A 189 -13.75 5.01 4.16
C VAL A 189 -14.42 4.04 3.21
N ILE A 190 -14.91 2.89 3.70
CA ILE A 190 -15.65 1.92 2.89
C ILE A 190 -16.89 2.56 2.25
N GLY A 191 -17.67 3.34 3.00
CA GLY A 191 -18.81 4.08 2.46
C GLY A 191 -18.42 5.04 1.32
N ASN A 192 -17.31 5.75 1.48
CA ASN A 192 -16.78 6.64 0.44
C ASN A 192 -16.28 5.87 -0.80
N ILE A 193 -15.64 4.72 -0.62
CA ILE A 193 -15.18 3.85 -1.72
C ILE A 193 -16.39 3.30 -2.49
N MET A 194 -17.40 2.79 -1.81
CA MET A 194 -18.63 2.29 -2.43
C MET A 194 -19.35 3.38 -3.24
N SER A 195 -19.35 4.61 -2.74
CA SER A 195 -19.89 5.80 -3.42
C SER A 195 -18.94 6.36 -4.47
N LYS A 196 -17.76 5.77 -4.69
CA LYS A 196 -16.71 6.24 -5.61
C LYS A 196 -16.34 7.70 -5.42
N ARG A 197 -16.30 8.16 -4.16
CA ARG A 197 -16.03 9.54 -3.81
C ARG A 197 -14.58 9.89 -4.10
N LYS A 198 -14.36 10.94 -4.92
CA LYS A 198 -13.02 11.39 -5.33
C LYS A 198 -12.51 12.50 -4.40
N GLY A 199 -11.21 12.52 -4.15
CA GLY A 199 -10.56 13.58 -3.39
C GLY A 199 -9.53 13.10 -2.39
N ASN A 200 -9.05 14.03 -1.55
CA ASN A 200 -8.07 13.74 -0.50
C ASN A 200 -8.75 13.77 0.87
N PHE A 201 -8.92 12.61 1.47
CA PHE A 201 -9.56 12.37 2.77
C PHE A 201 -8.54 11.87 3.81
N VAL A 202 -7.26 12.13 3.58
CA VAL A 202 -6.19 11.81 4.53
C VAL A 202 -6.36 12.69 5.77
N ASP A 203 -6.37 12.06 6.94
CA ASP A 203 -6.41 12.79 8.22
C ASP A 203 -5.12 13.62 8.37
N ARG A 204 -5.28 14.93 8.33
CA ARG A 204 -4.19 15.91 8.50
C ARG A 204 -3.98 16.25 9.97
N LYS A 205 -3.92 15.28 10.85
CA LYS A 205 -3.39 15.56 12.19
C LYS A 205 -1.92 15.95 12.03
N LEU A 206 -1.73 17.25 11.82
CA LEU A 206 -0.44 17.90 11.81
C LEU A 206 0.33 17.55 13.09
N TYR A 207 1.61 17.41 12.95
CA TYR A 207 2.65 17.24 13.95
C TYR A 207 2.69 18.42 14.95
N SER A 208 1.60 18.68 15.67
CA SER A 208 1.47 19.79 16.60
C SER A 208 1.44 19.35 18.08
N ARG A 209 1.79 18.09 18.37
CA ARG A 209 2.09 17.69 19.74
C ARG A 209 3.59 17.38 19.84
N LYS A 210 4.34 18.34 20.40
CA LYS A 210 5.64 18.04 21.01
C LYS A 210 5.43 16.83 21.92
N PRO A 211 6.29 15.78 21.83
CA PRO A 211 6.27 14.75 22.85
C PRO A 211 6.52 15.44 24.18
N GLU A 212 5.61 15.35 25.11
CA GLU A 212 5.90 15.63 26.51
C GLU A 212 6.90 14.54 26.92
N LEU A 213 8.12 14.99 27.21
CA LEU A 213 9.21 14.22 27.78
C LEU A 213 8.87 13.85 29.24
#